data_d99fe8d82393e44e1b2764802cbb6c9e
#
_entry.id   d99fe8d82393e44e1b2764802cbb6c9e
#
_cell.length_a   1.000
_cell.length_b   1.000
_cell.length_c   1.000
_cell.angle_alpha   90.00
_cell.angle_beta   90.00
_cell.angle_gamma   90.00
#
_symmetry.space_group_name_H-M   'P 1'
#
loop_
_entity.id
_entity.type
_entity.pdbx_description
1 polymer ?
#
loop_
_entity_poly.entity_id
_entity_poly.type
_entity_poly.pdbx_seq_one_letter_code
_entity_poly.pdbx_strand_id
1 'polypeptide(L)'
;MRALMRMILVRMTLAAALAVTLWGAGATPSLPGAPAASAQGVEMLMVPSAAMGRDIPVAFQGGGPHAVVLLDAFNAAPDVSNWVTAGNAMNTLSGLGISVAAPAGGAWSMYTNWEQDGSKQWETFLADELPNWLAANKGLAPG
;
A
#
# COMPACT_ATOMS: atom_id res chain seq x y z
N MET A 1 -31.32 -60.87 25.14
CA MET A 1 -31.13 -60.13 26.41
C MET A 1 -30.99 -58.68 26.08
N ARG A 2 -31.92 -57.99 26.44
CA ARG A 2 -32.36 -56.60 26.60
C ARG A 2 -31.33 -55.51 26.30
N ALA A 3 -31.53 -54.86 25.16
CA ALA A 3 -30.94 -53.56 24.81
C ALA A 3 -31.79 -52.44 25.41
N LEU A 4 -31.16 -51.49 26.15
CA LEU A 4 -31.81 -50.25 26.58
C LEU A 4 -31.39 -49.14 25.65
N MET A 5 -32.34 -48.70 24.88
CA MET A 5 -32.28 -47.53 24.00
C MET A 5 -32.50 -46.27 24.86
N ARG A 6 -31.48 -45.41 24.99
CA ARG A 6 -31.61 -44.09 25.61
C ARG A 6 -31.84 -43.04 24.53
N MET A 7 -33.08 -42.61 24.47
CA MET A 7 -33.52 -41.46 23.67
C MET A 7 -33.07 -40.16 24.35
N ILE A 8 -32.23 -39.40 23.69
CA ILE A 8 -31.86 -38.02 24.12
C ILE A 8 -32.80 -37.04 23.43
N LEU A 9 -33.70 -36.46 24.23
CA LEU A 9 -34.65 -35.44 23.81
C LEU A 9 -33.94 -34.09 23.74
N VAL A 10 -33.68 -33.54 22.53
CA VAL A 10 -33.20 -32.20 22.33
C VAL A 10 -34.37 -31.22 22.39
N ARG A 11 -34.44 -30.43 23.42
CA ARG A 11 -35.42 -29.35 23.56
C ARG A 11 -34.95 -28.16 22.73
N MET A 12 -35.63 -27.88 21.62
CA MET A 12 -35.53 -26.58 20.92
C MET A 12 -36.35 -25.55 21.67
N THR A 13 -35.70 -24.60 22.30
CA THR A 13 -36.34 -23.38 22.79
C THR A 13 -36.35 -22.33 21.70
N LEU A 14 -37.54 -22.07 21.18
CA LEU A 14 -37.80 -20.98 20.23
C LEU A 14 -37.88 -19.68 21.03
N ALA A 15 -36.85 -18.80 20.91
CA ALA A 15 -36.91 -17.45 21.43
C ALA A 15 -37.34 -16.52 20.29
N ALA A 16 -38.57 -16.07 20.30
CA ALA A 16 -39.06 -15.03 19.43
C ALA A 16 -38.59 -13.67 19.99
N ALA A 17 -37.67 -13.01 19.32
CA ALA A 17 -37.30 -11.65 19.62
C ALA A 17 -38.09 -10.66 18.69
N LEU A 18 -38.96 -9.87 19.31
CA LEU A 18 -39.62 -8.74 18.61
C LEU A 18 -38.56 -7.70 18.25
N ALA A 19 -38.39 -7.45 16.97
CA ALA A 19 -37.61 -6.32 16.49
C ALA A 19 -38.49 -5.07 16.46
N VAL A 20 -38.23 -4.13 17.35
CA VAL A 20 -38.77 -2.77 17.28
C VAL A 20 -37.96 -2.01 16.23
N THR A 21 -38.58 -1.65 15.12
CA THR A 21 -38.01 -0.80 14.08
C THR A 21 -38.02 0.66 14.56
N LEU A 22 -36.86 1.19 15.00
CA LEU A 22 -36.64 2.63 15.02
C LEU A 22 -36.07 3.06 13.67
N TRP A 23 -36.79 3.86 12.93
CA TRP A 23 -36.28 4.62 11.81
C TRP A 23 -35.36 5.71 12.34
N GLY A 24 -34.09 5.63 12.00
CA GLY A 24 -33.07 6.65 12.29
C GLY A 24 -31.82 6.44 11.45
N ALA A 25 -31.61 7.38 10.51
CA ALA A 25 -30.36 7.73 9.84
C ALA A 25 -29.47 6.59 9.30
N GLY A 26 -29.48 6.47 7.98
CA GLY A 26 -28.48 5.98 7.04
C GLY A 26 -27.19 5.32 7.55
N ALA A 27 -27.26 4.10 8.05
CA ALA A 27 -26.07 3.25 8.15
C ALA A 27 -26.07 2.34 6.92
N THR A 28 -25.16 2.56 6.00
CA THR A 28 -24.84 1.61 4.93
C THR A 28 -24.34 0.33 5.57
N PRO A 29 -24.84 -0.87 5.19
CA PRO A 29 -24.29 -2.11 5.70
C PRO A 29 -22.87 -2.26 5.19
N SER A 30 -21.88 -2.15 6.08
CA SER A 30 -20.51 -2.54 5.81
C SER A 30 -20.46 -4.05 5.64
N LEU A 31 -20.01 -4.52 4.49
CA LEU A 31 -19.75 -5.94 4.28
C LEU A 31 -18.65 -6.39 5.27
N PRO A 32 -18.88 -7.43 6.08
CA PRO A 32 -17.85 -7.96 6.96
C PRO A 32 -16.80 -8.67 6.09
N GLY A 33 -15.58 -8.17 6.06
CA GLY A 33 -14.45 -8.92 5.52
C GLY A 33 -13.44 -8.22 4.64
N ALA A 34 -13.57 -6.93 4.32
CA ALA A 34 -12.44 -6.21 3.75
C ALA A 34 -11.59 -5.67 4.92
N PRO A 35 -10.31 -6.07 5.06
CA PRO A 35 -9.43 -5.37 5.98
C PRO A 35 -9.38 -3.90 5.55
N ALA A 36 -9.80 -3.00 6.45
CA ALA A 36 -9.59 -1.59 6.23
C ALA A 36 -8.08 -1.41 6.01
N ALA A 37 -7.69 -0.96 4.83
CA ALA A 37 -6.31 -0.59 4.56
C ALA A 37 -5.97 0.55 5.52
N SER A 38 -5.25 0.22 6.60
CA SER A 38 -4.77 1.22 7.55
C SER A 38 -3.75 2.05 6.79
N ALA A 39 -4.04 3.34 6.59
CA ALA A 39 -3.06 4.26 6.07
C ALA A 39 -1.87 4.27 7.04
N GLN A 40 -0.76 3.69 6.62
CA GLN A 40 0.48 3.74 7.37
C GLN A 40 1.08 5.14 7.23
N GLY A 41 1.81 5.59 8.25
CA GLY A 41 2.55 6.86 8.17
C GLY A 41 3.57 6.84 7.02
N VAL A 42 3.99 8.02 6.57
CA VAL A 42 5.03 8.16 5.54
C VAL A 42 6.38 7.76 6.13
N GLU A 43 7.06 6.82 5.48
CA GLU A 43 8.42 6.41 5.81
C GLU A 43 9.41 7.00 4.79
N MET A 44 10.57 7.44 5.26
CA MET A 44 11.68 7.79 4.37
C MET A 44 12.64 6.60 4.26
N LEU A 45 12.69 6.02 3.07
CA LEU A 45 13.51 4.85 2.77
C LEU A 45 14.78 5.29 2.03
N MET A 46 15.86 4.52 2.21
CA MET A 46 17.06 4.60 1.39
C MET A 46 17.15 3.30 0.60
N VAL A 47 16.76 3.34 -0.66
CA VAL A 47 16.71 2.17 -1.53
C VAL A 47 18.01 2.07 -2.32
N PRO A 48 18.79 0.99 -2.16
CA PRO A 48 20.04 0.84 -2.87
C PRO A 48 19.80 0.67 -4.37
N SER A 49 20.57 1.40 -5.17
CA SER A 49 20.65 1.23 -6.62
C SER A 49 22.04 0.72 -6.99
N ALA A 50 22.13 -0.52 -7.40
CA ALA A 50 23.38 -1.09 -7.91
C ALA A 50 23.74 -0.44 -9.25
N ALA A 51 22.76 -0.15 -10.09
CA ALA A 51 22.95 0.48 -11.38
C ALA A 51 23.57 1.89 -11.26
N MET A 52 23.23 2.64 -10.20
CA MET A 52 23.75 3.99 -9.97
C MET A 52 24.85 4.06 -8.90
N GLY A 53 25.15 2.94 -8.22
CA GLY A 53 26.17 2.86 -7.17
C GLY A 53 25.90 3.72 -5.95
N ARG A 54 24.63 4.00 -5.64
CA ARG A 54 24.20 4.83 -4.51
C ARG A 54 22.81 4.46 -4.01
N ASP A 55 22.48 4.91 -2.80
CA ASP A 55 21.13 4.82 -2.28
C ASP A 55 20.26 5.95 -2.79
N ILE A 56 19.02 5.66 -3.10
CA ILE A 56 18.02 6.62 -3.58
C ILE A 56 17.00 6.87 -2.47
N PRO A 57 16.80 8.12 -2.05
CA PRO A 57 15.74 8.45 -1.10
C PRO A 57 14.36 8.20 -1.71
N VAL A 58 13.52 7.49 -1.00
CA VAL A 58 12.14 7.19 -1.42
C VAL A 58 11.19 7.44 -0.27
N ALA A 59 10.26 8.37 -0.44
CA ALA A 59 9.14 8.47 0.49
C ALA A 59 8.14 7.35 0.19
N PHE A 60 7.79 6.58 1.20
CA PHE A 60 6.90 5.43 1.06
C PHE A 60 5.73 5.52 2.03
N GLN A 61 4.55 5.18 1.56
CA GLN A 61 3.36 5.00 2.37
C GLN A 61 2.68 3.69 1.99
N GLY A 62 2.55 2.78 2.95
CA GLY A 62 1.82 1.55 2.77
C GLY A 62 0.31 1.79 2.73
N GLY A 63 -0.41 1.08 1.88
CA GLY A 63 -1.87 1.20 1.76
C GLY A 63 -2.52 0.03 1.02
N GLY A 64 -1.74 -0.82 0.37
CA GLY A 64 -2.23 -1.99 -0.38
C GLY A 64 -1.10 -2.80 -0.98
N PRO A 65 -1.40 -3.92 -1.65
CA PRO A 65 -0.40 -4.82 -2.20
C PRO A 65 0.32 -4.26 -3.44
N HIS A 66 -0.25 -3.27 -4.09
CA HIS A 66 0.34 -2.62 -5.26
C HIS A 66 0.76 -1.19 -4.92
N ALA A 67 1.81 -0.70 -5.56
CA ALA A 67 2.27 0.67 -5.39
C ALA A 67 2.13 1.48 -6.68
N VAL A 68 1.80 2.76 -6.51
CA VAL A 68 2.04 3.77 -7.54
C VAL A 68 3.38 4.43 -7.28
N VAL A 69 4.20 4.58 -8.31
CA VAL A 69 5.46 5.32 -8.27
C VAL A 69 5.24 6.72 -8.81
N LEU A 70 5.51 7.73 -8.00
CA LEU A 70 5.34 9.13 -8.35
C LEU A 70 6.69 9.73 -8.77
N LEU A 71 6.82 10.11 -10.01
CA LEU A 71 8.02 10.75 -10.55
C LEU A 71 7.92 12.25 -10.41
N ASP A 72 8.98 12.88 -9.90
CA ASP A 72 9.07 14.32 -9.77
C ASP A 72 9.22 15.01 -11.14
N ALA A 73 9.07 16.34 -11.14
CA ALA A 73 9.39 17.16 -12.28
C ALA A 73 10.91 17.14 -12.59
N PHE A 74 11.29 17.69 -13.73
CA PHE A 74 12.68 17.71 -14.21
C PHE A 74 13.70 18.34 -13.23
N ASN A 75 13.24 19.17 -12.28
CA ASN A 75 14.03 19.84 -11.26
C ASN A 75 13.84 19.23 -9.86
N ALA A 76 13.64 17.92 -9.80
CA ALA A 76 13.42 17.17 -8.55
C ALA A 76 14.42 17.54 -7.45
N ALA A 77 13.92 17.61 -6.21
CA ALA A 77 14.78 17.78 -5.05
C ALA A 77 15.65 16.54 -4.80
N PRO A 78 16.85 16.69 -4.19
CA PRO A 78 17.79 15.58 -4.04
C PRO A 78 17.41 14.58 -2.97
N ASP A 79 16.63 14.97 -1.97
CA ASP A 79 16.41 14.23 -0.72
C ASP A 79 14.95 13.87 -0.45
N VAL A 80 14.01 14.73 -0.81
CA VAL A 80 12.57 14.49 -0.61
C VAL A 80 11.80 14.88 -1.87
N SER A 81 10.97 13.97 -2.34
CA SER A 81 10.13 14.21 -3.52
C SER A 81 9.20 15.40 -3.34
N ASN A 82 9.03 16.19 -4.39
CA ASN A 82 8.10 17.32 -4.45
C ASN A 82 6.64 16.88 -4.28
N TRP A 83 6.31 15.64 -4.58
CA TRP A 83 5.00 15.07 -4.31
C TRP A 83 4.67 15.01 -2.82
N VAL A 84 5.68 14.90 -1.97
CA VAL A 84 5.53 14.96 -0.50
C VAL A 84 5.44 16.39 -0.02
N THR A 85 6.39 17.25 -0.45
CA THR A 85 6.57 18.59 0.11
C THR A 85 5.56 19.62 -0.40
N ALA A 86 5.16 19.52 -1.67
CA ALA A 86 4.27 20.45 -2.33
C ALA A 86 3.00 19.81 -2.89
N GLY A 87 3.09 18.57 -3.36
CA GLY A 87 1.99 17.88 -4.02
C GLY A 87 0.96 17.26 -3.09
N ASN A 88 1.25 17.18 -1.79
CA ASN A 88 0.38 16.54 -0.77
C ASN A 88 -0.14 15.14 -1.18
N ALA A 89 0.63 14.42 -2.00
CA ALA A 89 0.18 13.17 -2.61
C ALA A 89 -0.06 12.07 -1.58
N MET A 90 0.76 12.03 -0.52
CA MET A 90 0.64 11.02 0.54
C MET A 90 -0.71 11.11 1.25
N ASN A 91 -1.18 12.31 1.58
CA ASN A 91 -2.50 12.49 2.17
C ASN A 91 -3.62 12.22 1.16
N THR A 92 -3.46 12.69 -0.08
CA THR A 92 -4.47 12.55 -1.13
C THR A 92 -4.72 11.08 -1.49
N LEU A 93 -3.67 10.25 -1.50
CA LEU A 93 -3.75 8.84 -1.86
C LEU A 93 -3.94 7.92 -0.64
N SER A 94 -3.94 8.48 0.56
CA SER A 94 -4.12 7.73 1.80
C SER A 94 -5.50 7.04 1.83
N GLY A 95 -5.52 5.78 2.25
CA GLY A 95 -6.76 5.01 2.40
C GLY A 95 -7.40 4.51 1.10
N LEU A 96 -6.77 4.73 -0.06
CA LEU A 96 -7.29 4.25 -1.35
C LEU A 96 -6.96 2.78 -1.65
N GLY A 97 -6.34 2.07 -0.72
CA GLY A 97 -6.00 0.65 -0.90
C GLY A 97 -4.79 0.41 -1.81
N ILE A 98 -3.98 1.44 -2.05
CA ILE A 98 -2.72 1.38 -2.80
C ILE A 98 -1.57 1.91 -1.94
N SER A 99 -0.38 1.37 -2.14
CA SER A 99 0.85 1.93 -1.60
C SER A 99 1.38 3.04 -2.51
N VAL A 100 2.17 3.95 -1.97
CA VAL A 100 2.75 5.06 -2.71
C VAL A 100 4.25 5.07 -2.51
N ALA A 101 5.02 5.17 -3.57
CA ALA A 101 6.47 5.36 -3.53
C ALA A 101 6.85 6.60 -4.35
N ALA A 102 7.52 7.55 -3.72
CA ALA A 102 7.95 8.79 -4.35
C ALA A 102 9.48 8.93 -4.21
N PRO A 103 10.26 8.45 -5.20
CA PRO A 103 11.71 8.59 -5.22
C PRO A 103 12.10 10.04 -5.46
N ALA A 104 13.21 10.47 -4.83
CA ALA A 104 13.80 11.78 -4.98
C ALA A 104 15.15 11.71 -5.71
N GLY A 105 15.70 12.87 -6.12
CA GLY A 105 17.05 12.97 -6.69
C GLY A 105 17.16 12.70 -8.19
N GLY A 106 16.03 12.64 -8.90
CA GLY A 106 15.97 12.43 -10.35
C GLY A 106 16.11 13.70 -11.21
N ALA A 107 16.64 14.81 -10.66
CA ALA A 107 16.76 16.06 -11.40
C ALA A 107 17.53 15.90 -12.71
N TRP A 108 16.97 16.43 -13.78
CA TRP A 108 17.52 16.43 -15.14
C TRP A 108 17.80 15.03 -15.72
N SER A 109 17.35 13.96 -15.07
CA SER A 109 17.59 12.58 -15.51
C SER A 109 16.70 12.17 -16.68
N MET A 110 15.56 12.81 -16.84
CA MET A 110 14.45 12.39 -17.71
C MET A 110 13.97 10.97 -17.40
N TYR A 111 14.37 10.42 -16.24
CA TYR A 111 14.06 9.07 -15.77
C TYR A 111 14.40 7.94 -16.76
N THR A 112 15.46 8.15 -17.53
CA THR A 112 16.01 7.17 -18.47
C THR A 112 17.43 6.77 -18.10
N ASN A 113 17.97 5.76 -18.76
CA ASN A 113 19.37 5.38 -18.62
C ASN A 113 20.25 6.22 -19.55
N TRP A 114 21.23 6.91 -18.98
CA TRP A 114 22.16 7.71 -19.73
C TRP A 114 23.38 6.86 -20.14
N GLU A 115 23.68 6.82 -21.43
CA GLU A 115 24.82 6.07 -21.95
C GLU A 115 26.18 6.56 -21.45
N GLN A 116 26.31 7.87 -21.23
CA GLN A 116 27.56 8.50 -20.87
C GLN A 116 27.68 8.86 -19.39
N ASP A 117 26.65 8.57 -18.58
CA ASP A 117 26.63 8.91 -17.16
C ASP A 117 26.00 7.78 -16.35
N GLY A 118 26.85 6.91 -15.81
CA GLY A 118 26.43 5.79 -14.98
C GLY A 118 25.71 6.18 -13.68
N SER A 119 25.80 7.44 -13.25
CA SER A 119 25.05 7.94 -12.09
C SER A 119 23.58 8.22 -12.38
N LYS A 120 23.15 8.08 -13.64
CA LYS A 120 21.80 8.38 -14.13
C LYS A 120 21.18 7.16 -14.83
N GLN A 121 21.12 6.03 -14.14
CA GLN A 121 20.49 4.80 -14.61
C GLN A 121 19.08 4.68 -14.04
N TRP A 122 18.26 5.71 -14.25
CA TRP A 122 16.96 5.85 -13.61
C TRP A 122 15.92 4.86 -14.12
N GLU A 123 15.96 4.50 -15.40
CA GLU A 123 15.06 3.49 -15.95
C GLU A 123 15.26 2.13 -15.27
N THR A 124 16.52 1.70 -15.12
CA THR A 124 16.85 0.46 -14.42
C THR A 124 16.38 0.52 -12.95
N PHE A 125 16.62 1.64 -12.27
CA PHE A 125 16.17 1.80 -10.90
C PHE A 125 14.64 1.70 -10.78
N LEU A 126 13.90 2.41 -11.59
CA LEU A 126 12.44 2.52 -11.49
C LEU A 126 11.70 1.27 -11.97
N ALA A 127 12.20 0.62 -13.02
CA ALA A 127 11.54 -0.52 -13.63
C ALA A 127 11.94 -1.88 -13.02
N ASP A 128 13.11 -1.96 -12.39
CA ASP A 128 13.65 -3.22 -11.87
C ASP A 128 14.02 -3.13 -10.39
N GLU A 129 14.96 -2.26 -10.00
CA GLU A 129 15.52 -2.28 -8.64
C GLU A 129 14.49 -1.88 -7.59
N LEU A 130 13.76 -0.78 -7.79
CA LEU A 130 12.76 -0.27 -6.84
C LEU A 130 11.58 -1.24 -6.65
N PRO A 131 10.93 -1.76 -7.69
CA PRO A 131 9.83 -2.72 -7.53
C PRO A 131 10.28 -4.00 -6.81
N ASN A 132 11.43 -4.56 -7.17
CA ASN A 132 11.97 -5.75 -6.52
C ASN A 132 12.31 -5.50 -5.05
N TRP A 133 12.90 -4.36 -4.75
CA TRP A 133 13.21 -3.98 -3.38
C TRP A 133 11.94 -3.80 -2.53
N LEU A 134 10.92 -3.14 -3.07
CA LEU A 134 9.63 -2.95 -2.38
C LEU A 134 8.91 -4.28 -2.17
N ALA A 135 8.93 -5.18 -3.14
CA ALA A 135 8.37 -6.52 -2.97
C ALA A 135 9.05 -7.27 -1.83
N ALA A 136 10.38 -7.26 -1.79
CA ALA A 136 11.16 -7.98 -0.78
C ALA A 136 11.05 -7.38 0.63
N ASN A 137 11.00 -6.04 0.75
CA ASN A 137 11.13 -5.35 2.03
C ASN A 137 9.81 -4.78 2.57
N LYS A 138 8.81 -4.58 1.71
CA LYS A 138 7.49 -4.04 2.08
C LYS A 138 6.36 -5.03 1.80
N GLY A 139 6.66 -6.20 1.25
CA GLY A 139 5.68 -7.24 0.97
C GLY A 139 4.70 -6.86 -0.14
N LEU A 140 5.10 -5.99 -1.06
CA LEU A 140 4.27 -5.63 -2.20
C LEU A 140 4.22 -6.77 -3.22
N ALA A 141 3.16 -6.82 -4.00
CA ALA A 141 3.09 -7.71 -5.14
C ALA A 141 4.18 -7.32 -6.16
N PRO A 142 4.82 -8.30 -6.83
CA PRO A 142 5.72 -7.99 -7.92
C PRO A 142 4.95 -7.27 -9.03
N GLY A 143 5.63 -6.30 -9.68
CA GLY A 143 5.08 -5.51 -10.77
C GLY A 143 4.94 -6.28 -12.07
#